data_d90732a83e9aefd787e17100050a752e
#
_entry.id   d90732a83e9aefd787e17100050a752e
#
_cell.length_a   1.000
_cell.length_b   1.000
_cell.length_c   1.000
_cell.angle_alpha   90.00
_cell.angle_beta   90.00
_cell.angle_gamma   90.00
#
_symmetry.space_group_name_H-M   'P 1'
#
loop_
_entity.id
_entity.type
_entity.pdbx_description
1 polymer ?
#
loop_
_entity_poly.entity_id
_entity_poly.type
_entity_poly.pdbx_seq_one_letter_code
_entity_poly.pdbx_strand_id
1 'polypeptide(L)'
;MQSTHTTIKSHDYAKCIDGDQTTIDESKIEKFKEQLRGELIRPTDGTYENARQLYNAMIDKRPLMIARCADVTDVTTAVHFARDNNLLVALRGGGHNGPGLGSCDDGLVIDLSEMKGVRVDPETRTVRVGPGCMQGDVDHAGSAFGLAVPAGIVSTTGIAGLTLGGGHGYLTRRYGLTIDNLIEADVVLADGEFVTANESQHPDLLWAL
;
A
#
# COMPACT_ATOMS: atom_id res chain seq x y z
N MET A 1 -15.80 -37.34 29.98
CA MET A 1 -15.94 -36.11 29.20
C MET A 1 -14.63 -35.37 29.34
N GLN A 2 -13.74 -35.50 28.34
CA GLN A 2 -12.49 -34.73 28.28
C GLN A 2 -12.81 -33.40 27.61
N SER A 3 -12.66 -32.30 28.36
CA SER A 3 -12.71 -30.94 27.85
C SER A 3 -11.45 -30.71 27.02
N THR A 4 -11.59 -30.65 25.69
CA THR A 4 -10.54 -30.19 24.80
C THR A 4 -10.38 -28.68 24.97
N HIS A 5 -9.44 -28.26 25.84
CA HIS A 5 -8.98 -26.89 25.86
C HIS A 5 -8.21 -26.66 24.56
N THR A 6 -8.84 -26.06 23.58
CA THR A 6 -8.16 -25.48 22.43
C THR A 6 -7.32 -24.31 22.96
N THR A 7 -6.02 -24.49 22.97
CA THR A 7 -5.09 -23.40 23.33
C THR A 7 -5.15 -22.38 22.21
N ILE A 8 -5.83 -21.25 22.43
CA ILE A 8 -5.86 -20.11 21.51
C ILE A 8 -4.42 -19.57 21.43
N LYS A 9 -3.82 -19.64 20.25
CA LYS A 9 -2.48 -19.08 20.01
C LYS A 9 -2.58 -17.56 19.93
N SER A 10 -1.53 -16.85 20.29
CA SER A 10 -1.47 -15.37 20.27
C SER A 10 -1.74 -14.70 18.94
N HIS A 11 -1.88 -15.47 17.86
CA HIS A 11 -2.17 -15.01 16.50
C HIS A 11 -3.65 -15.11 16.09
N ASP A 12 -4.54 -15.46 17.01
CA ASP A 12 -5.97 -15.64 16.72
C ASP A 12 -6.79 -14.34 16.89
N TYR A 13 -6.15 -13.25 17.32
CA TYR A 13 -6.80 -11.97 17.58
C TYR A 13 -6.40 -10.92 16.54
N ALA A 14 -7.40 -10.24 15.99
CA ALA A 14 -7.22 -9.04 15.17
C ALA A 14 -7.29 -7.80 16.05
N LYS A 15 -6.50 -6.78 15.74
CA LYS A 15 -6.57 -5.47 16.35
C LYS A 15 -7.56 -4.58 15.59
N CYS A 16 -8.49 -4.01 16.34
CA CYS A 16 -9.46 -3.04 15.84
C CYS A 16 -8.89 -1.61 15.79
N ILE A 17 -9.55 -0.72 15.02
CA ILE A 17 -9.18 0.71 14.91
C ILE A 17 -9.27 1.41 16.27
N ASP A 18 -10.23 1.05 17.11
CA ASP A 18 -10.42 1.58 18.48
C ASP A 18 -9.43 1.03 19.51
N GLY A 19 -8.58 0.08 19.11
CA GLY A 19 -7.56 -0.56 19.97
C GLY A 19 -8.05 -1.83 20.66
N ASP A 20 -9.33 -2.18 20.52
CA ASP A 20 -9.88 -3.44 21.02
C ASP A 20 -9.38 -4.63 20.19
N GLN A 21 -9.52 -5.82 20.74
CA GLN A 21 -9.20 -7.07 20.05
C GLN A 21 -10.49 -7.77 19.63
N THR A 22 -10.53 -8.30 18.42
CA THR A 22 -11.61 -9.12 17.91
C THR A 22 -11.07 -10.41 17.30
N THR A 23 -11.92 -11.41 17.19
CA THR A 23 -11.61 -12.65 16.44
C THR A 23 -12.35 -12.60 15.11
N ILE A 24 -11.67 -12.96 14.03
CA ILE A 24 -12.30 -13.08 12.72
C ILE A 24 -12.58 -14.56 12.46
N ASP A 25 -13.81 -14.86 12.04
CA ASP A 25 -14.18 -16.19 11.64
C ASP A 25 -13.33 -16.65 10.45
N GLU A 26 -12.74 -17.83 10.53
CA GLU A 26 -11.92 -18.42 9.48
C GLU A 26 -12.66 -18.50 8.14
N SER A 27 -13.96 -18.76 8.16
CA SER A 27 -14.79 -18.79 6.95
C SER A 27 -14.86 -17.42 6.24
N LYS A 28 -14.73 -16.31 6.98
CA LYS A 28 -14.67 -14.96 6.40
C LYS A 28 -13.30 -14.72 5.77
N ILE A 29 -12.23 -15.20 6.40
CA ILE A 29 -10.86 -15.05 5.87
C ILE A 29 -10.72 -15.85 4.57
N GLU A 30 -11.23 -17.08 4.54
CA GLU A 30 -11.19 -17.90 3.31
C GLU A 30 -12.00 -17.26 2.16
N LYS A 31 -13.20 -16.72 2.44
CA LYS A 31 -13.98 -15.98 1.44
C LYS A 31 -13.24 -14.74 0.94
N PHE A 32 -12.59 -14.01 1.84
CA PHE A 32 -11.77 -12.85 1.46
C PHE A 32 -10.63 -13.28 0.56
N LYS A 33 -9.91 -14.35 0.90
CA LYS A 33 -8.84 -14.93 0.09
C LYS A 33 -9.31 -15.32 -1.32
N GLU A 34 -10.48 -15.95 -1.43
CA GLU A 34 -11.08 -16.36 -2.71
C GLU A 34 -11.46 -15.18 -3.61
N GLN A 35 -11.73 -14.00 -3.03
CA GLN A 35 -12.09 -12.78 -3.76
C GLN A 35 -10.88 -12.02 -4.30
N LEU A 36 -9.69 -12.27 -3.76
CA LEU A 36 -8.46 -11.62 -4.22
C LEU A 36 -7.92 -12.32 -5.47
N ARG A 37 -7.53 -11.51 -6.44
CA ARG A 37 -6.73 -11.96 -7.58
C ARG A 37 -5.26 -12.11 -7.19
N GLY A 38 -4.81 -11.29 -6.25
CA GLY A 38 -3.48 -11.35 -5.66
C GLY A 38 -3.36 -12.44 -4.60
N GLU A 39 -2.58 -12.20 -3.57
CA GLU A 39 -2.24 -13.18 -2.55
C GLU A 39 -2.65 -12.69 -1.16
N LEU A 40 -3.27 -13.56 -0.34
CA LEU A 40 -3.44 -13.34 1.08
C LEU A 40 -2.38 -14.14 1.84
N ILE A 41 -1.47 -13.44 2.52
CA ILE A 41 -0.36 -14.05 3.26
C ILE A 41 -0.68 -13.99 4.76
N ARG A 42 -0.55 -15.13 5.44
CA ARG A 42 -0.81 -15.30 6.87
C ARG A 42 0.45 -15.71 7.62
N PRO A 43 0.49 -15.57 8.97
CA PRO A 43 1.64 -15.98 9.78
C PRO A 43 2.07 -17.45 9.63
N THR A 44 1.17 -18.32 9.18
CA THR A 44 1.45 -19.74 8.91
C THR A 44 2.11 -20.00 7.56
N ASP A 45 2.14 -19.01 6.67
CA ASP A 45 2.68 -19.17 5.32
C ASP A 45 4.21 -19.00 5.33
N GLY A 46 4.90 -19.82 4.56
CA GLY A 46 6.37 -19.78 4.50
C GLY A 46 6.96 -18.48 3.97
N THR A 47 6.15 -17.68 3.26
CA THR A 47 6.52 -16.36 2.72
C THR A 47 6.31 -15.21 3.71
N TYR A 48 5.61 -15.45 4.83
CA TYR A 48 5.18 -14.41 5.76
C TYR A 48 6.33 -13.58 6.34
N GLU A 49 7.38 -14.24 6.85
CA GLU A 49 8.51 -13.55 7.47
C GLU A 49 9.23 -12.61 6.50
N ASN A 50 9.27 -12.95 5.22
CA ASN A 50 9.81 -12.07 4.18
C ASN A 50 8.80 -10.97 3.80
N ALA A 51 7.52 -11.33 3.66
CA ALA A 51 6.48 -10.41 3.23
C ALA A 51 6.20 -9.27 4.24
N ARG A 52 6.37 -9.51 5.54
CA ARG A 52 6.14 -8.50 6.59
C ARG A 52 7.26 -7.49 6.76
N GLN A 53 8.44 -7.73 6.20
CA GLN A 53 9.61 -6.86 6.35
C GLN A 53 9.41 -5.49 5.72
N LEU A 54 9.97 -4.47 6.36
CA LEU A 54 10.05 -3.10 5.86
C LEU A 54 11.51 -2.74 5.57
N TYR A 55 11.72 -1.65 4.82
CA TYR A 55 13.05 -1.12 4.55
C TYR A 55 13.83 -0.83 5.85
N ASN A 56 13.17 -0.23 6.84
CA ASN A 56 13.74 -0.04 8.16
C ASN A 56 13.67 -1.34 8.98
N ALA A 57 14.76 -2.09 9.02
CA ALA A 57 14.86 -3.36 9.74
C ALA A 57 14.70 -3.25 11.27
N MET A 58 14.68 -2.04 11.84
CA MET A 58 14.34 -1.83 13.27
C MET A 58 12.84 -2.00 13.55
N ILE A 59 12.01 -2.00 12.50
CA ILE A 59 10.56 -2.18 12.62
C ILE A 59 10.25 -3.67 12.48
N ASP A 60 9.79 -4.29 13.56
CA ASP A 60 9.46 -5.73 13.62
C ASP A 60 7.97 -5.94 13.95
N LYS A 61 7.09 -5.38 13.12
CA LYS A 61 5.64 -5.53 13.24
C LYS A 61 5.16 -6.86 12.67
N ARG A 62 4.11 -7.41 13.29
CA ARG A 62 3.52 -8.71 12.94
C ARG A 62 2.04 -8.57 12.58
N PRO A 63 1.72 -8.26 11.32
CA PRO A 63 0.33 -8.18 10.87
C PRO A 63 -0.38 -9.54 10.98
N LEU A 64 -1.67 -9.50 11.27
CA LEU A 64 -2.53 -10.69 11.23
C LEU A 64 -2.57 -11.31 9.84
N MET A 65 -2.58 -10.43 8.82
CA MET A 65 -2.55 -10.85 7.41
C MET A 65 -2.03 -9.71 6.52
N ILE A 66 -1.53 -10.10 5.35
CA ILE A 66 -1.06 -9.19 4.31
C ILE A 66 -1.82 -9.52 3.03
N ALA A 67 -2.65 -8.60 2.55
CA ALA A 67 -3.29 -8.69 1.25
C ALA A 67 -2.37 -8.05 0.20
N ARG A 68 -1.65 -8.86 -0.56
CA ARG A 68 -0.81 -8.41 -1.67
C ARG A 68 -1.68 -8.25 -2.91
N CYS A 69 -2.06 -7.02 -3.20
CA CYS A 69 -3.02 -6.68 -4.24
C CYS A 69 -2.39 -6.72 -5.63
N ALA A 70 -3.08 -7.36 -6.57
CA ALA A 70 -2.69 -7.39 -7.98
C ALA A 70 -3.28 -6.21 -8.77
N ASP A 71 -4.43 -5.70 -8.36
CA ASP A 71 -5.14 -4.59 -9.01
C ASP A 71 -6.02 -3.80 -8.03
N VAL A 72 -6.71 -2.78 -8.55
CA VAL A 72 -7.58 -1.90 -7.76
C VAL A 72 -8.77 -2.62 -7.14
N THR A 73 -9.26 -3.70 -7.77
CA THR A 73 -10.37 -4.50 -7.24
C THR A 73 -9.97 -5.18 -5.95
N ASP A 74 -8.75 -5.71 -5.88
CA ASP A 74 -8.19 -6.29 -4.66
C ASP A 74 -8.10 -5.25 -3.53
N VAL A 75 -7.66 -4.01 -3.86
CA VAL A 75 -7.59 -2.92 -2.88
C VAL A 75 -8.98 -2.60 -2.31
N THR A 76 -9.97 -2.43 -3.18
CA THR A 76 -11.37 -2.20 -2.78
C THR A 76 -11.90 -3.34 -1.91
N THR A 77 -11.64 -4.59 -2.31
CA THR A 77 -12.02 -5.79 -1.55
C THR A 77 -11.37 -5.81 -0.17
N ALA A 78 -10.08 -5.46 -0.08
CA ALA A 78 -9.35 -5.41 1.19
C ALA A 78 -9.86 -4.28 2.10
N VAL A 79 -10.18 -3.11 1.54
CA VAL A 79 -10.79 -1.98 2.29
C VAL A 79 -12.15 -2.39 2.85
N HIS A 80 -13.02 -3.00 2.04
CA HIS A 80 -14.32 -3.49 2.50
C HIS A 80 -14.17 -4.53 3.60
N PHE A 81 -13.29 -5.52 3.41
CA PHE A 81 -13.05 -6.55 4.41
C PHE A 81 -12.57 -5.96 5.75
N ALA A 82 -11.63 -5.01 5.70
CA ALA A 82 -11.12 -4.33 6.88
C ALA A 82 -12.22 -3.53 7.61
N ARG A 83 -12.99 -2.74 6.87
CA ARG A 83 -14.09 -1.93 7.41
C ARG A 83 -15.17 -2.82 8.05
N ASP A 84 -15.62 -3.87 7.34
CA ASP A 84 -16.71 -4.73 7.78
C ASP A 84 -16.34 -5.59 9.01
N ASN A 85 -15.04 -5.72 9.29
CA ASN A 85 -14.52 -6.41 10.48
C ASN A 85 -13.81 -5.45 11.47
N ASN A 86 -13.92 -4.12 11.29
CA ASN A 86 -13.33 -3.08 12.13
C ASN A 86 -11.81 -3.24 12.36
N LEU A 87 -11.06 -3.66 11.35
CA LEU A 87 -9.63 -3.96 11.48
C LEU A 87 -8.76 -2.72 11.44
N LEU A 88 -7.67 -2.76 12.22
CA LEU A 88 -6.54 -1.86 12.00
C LEU A 88 -5.93 -2.14 10.63
N VAL A 89 -5.71 -1.09 9.84
CA VAL A 89 -5.15 -1.17 8.48
C VAL A 89 -3.84 -0.42 8.39
N ALA A 90 -2.88 -1.00 7.69
CA ALA A 90 -1.72 -0.29 7.18
C ALA A 90 -1.65 -0.42 5.66
N LEU A 91 -1.31 0.66 4.97
CA LEU A 91 -1.14 0.68 3.52
C LEU A 91 0.35 0.72 3.18
N ARG A 92 0.79 -0.15 2.26
CA ARG A 92 2.18 -0.26 1.90
C ARG A 92 2.40 -0.20 0.38
N GLY A 93 3.18 0.80 -0.07
CA GLY A 93 3.82 0.81 -1.38
C GLY A 93 5.24 0.22 -1.26
N GLY A 94 6.28 1.06 -1.29
CA GLY A 94 7.69 0.62 -1.18
C GLY A 94 8.19 0.31 0.23
N GLY A 95 7.41 0.52 1.29
CA GLY A 95 7.79 0.18 2.66
C GLY A 95 8.90 1.04 3.28
N HIS A 96 9.20 2.21 2.74
CA HIS A 96 10.28 3.12 3.18
C HIS A 96 9.91 4.07 4.32
N ASN A 97 8.66 4.08 4.80
CA ASN A 97 8.26 4.97 5.89
C ASN A 97 9.11 4.70 7.14
N GLY A 98 9.85 5.71 7.62
CA GLY A 98 10.78 5.59 8.73
C GLY A 98 10.14 5.10 10.03
N PRO A 99 9.00 5.66 10.48
CA PRO A 99 8.23 5.17 11.64
C PRO A 99 7.56 3.80 11.45
N GLY A 100 7.58 3.20 10.25
CA GLY A 100 7.01 1.89 10.00
C GLY A 100 5.50 1.87 9.86
N LEU A 101 4.88 2.97 9.38
CA LEU A 101 3.43 3.06 9.16
C LEU A 101 2.94 2.19 7.98
N GLY A 102 3.86 1.69 7.13
CA GLY A 102 3.55 0.71 6.08
C GLY A 102 3.28 -0.71 6.60
N SER A 103 3.22 -0.91 7.92
CA SER A 103 2.82 -2.16 8.57
C SER A 103 2.15 -1.89 9.92
N CYS A 104 1.44 -2.87 10.45
CA CYS A 104 0.79 -2.82 11.76
C CYS A 104 0.92 -4.18 12.46
N ASP A 105 0.72 -4.19 13.79
CA ASP A 105 0.59 -5.43 14.55
C ASP A 105 -0.87 -5.87 14.57
N ASP A 106 -1.11 -7.17 14.42
CA ASP A 106 -2.41 -7.83 14.55
C ASP A 106 -3.52 -7.27 13.64
N GLY A 107 -3.16 -6.49 12.61
CA GLY A 107 -4.08 -5.87 11.65
C GLY A 107 -3.90 -6.40 10.23
N LEU A 108 -4.53 -5.72 9.28
CA LEU A 108 -4.42 -6.00 7.84
C LEU A 108 -3.42 -5.04 7.19
N VAL A 109 -2.43 -5.58 6.50
CA VAL A 109 -1.60 -4.80 5.58
C VAL A 109 -2.16 -4.94 4.16
N ILE A 110 -2.50 -3.81 3.54
CA ILE A 110 -2.83 -3.73 2.11
C ILE A 110 -1.51 -3.42 1.39
N ASP A 111 -0.97 -4.43 0.73
CA ASP A 111 0.34 -4.36 0.07
C ASP A 111 0.15 -4.15 -1.44
N LEU A 112 0.60 -3.01 -1.93
CA LEU A 112 0.47 -2.60 -3.33
C LEU A 112 1.69 -2.97 -4.18
N SER A 113 2.68 -3.69 -3.63
CA SER A 113 3.99 -3.93 -4.25
C SER A 113 3.93 -4.63 -5.62
N GLU A 114 2.85 -5.38 -5.91
CA GLU A 114 2.63 -6.02 -7.21
C GLU A 114 1.88 -5.14 -8.22
N MET A 115 1.31 -4.02 -7.80
CA MET A 115 0.61 -3.09 -8.68
C MET A 115 1.61 -2.19 -9.41
N LYS A 116 2.42 -2.80 -10.28
CA LYS A 116 3.48 -2.16 -11.05
C LYS A 116 3.02 -1.83 -12.46
N GLY A 117 3.46 -0.70 -12.95
CA GLY A 117 3.26 -0.27 -14.32
C GLY A 117 3.73 1.16 -14.47
N VAL A 118 4.55 1.43 -15.49
CA VAL A 118 5.01 2.78 -15.82
C VAL A 118 4.71 3.02 -17.28
N ARG A 119 3.94 4.08 -17.57
CA ARG A 119 3.64 4.50 -18.94
C ARG A 119 4.05 5.96 -19.12
N VAL A 120 5.09 6.18 -19.90
CA VAL A 120 5.58 7.51 -20.27
C VAL A 120 4.88 7.98 -21.54
N ASP A 121 4.39 9.21 -21.52
CA ASP A 121 3.96 9.95 -22.70
C ASP A 121 4.98 11.06 -22.96
N PRO A 122 5.84 10.90 -23.99
CA PRO A 122 6.88 11.89 -24.29
C PRO A 122 6.33 13.17 -24.92
N GLU A 123 5.16 13.15 -25.55
CA GLU A 123 4.56 14.31 -26.20
C GLU A 123 4.02 15.29 -25.14
N THR A 124 3.27 14.79 -24.18
CA THR A 124 2.73 15.57 -23.06
C THR A 124 3.73 15.73 -21.92
N ARG A 125 4.84 14.95 -21.94
CA ARG A 125 5.86 14.87 -20.90
C ARG A 125 5.24 14.48 -19.56
N THR A 126 4.33 13.52 -19.57
CA THR A 126 3.69 12.96 -18.38
C THR A 126 4.04 11.49 -18.22
N VAL A 127 3.91 11.00 -16.99
CA VAL A 127 4.09 9.59 -16.68
C VAL A 127 2.96 9.13 -15.76
N ARG A 128 2.33 7.99 -16.09
CA ARG A 128 1.40 7.27 -15.23
C ARG A 128 2.15 6.13 -14.55
N VAL A 129 2.01 6.05 -13.22
CA VAL A 129 2.80 5.12 -12.40
C VAL A 129 1.89 4.36 -11.46
N GLY A 130 2.05 3.04 -11.42
CA GLY A 130 1.37 2.18 -10.44
C GLY A 130 1.92 2.38 -9.02
N PRO A 131 1.08 2.21 -7.98
CA PRO A 131 1.44 2.51 -6.59
C PRO A 131 2.51 1.58 -6.01
N GLY A 132 2.74 0.41 -6.62
CA GLY A 132 3.80 -0.54 -6.25
C GLY A 132 5.15 -0.29 -6.92
N CYS A 133 5.25 0.70 -7.84
CA CYS A 133 6.51 1.04 -8.49
C CYS A 133 7.49 1.67 -7.51
N MET A 134 8.76 1.32 -7.70
CA MET A 134 9.89 2.02 -7.08
C MET A 134 10.33 3.19 -7.96
N GLN A 135 11.04 4.13 -7.38
CA GLN A 135 11.58 5.26 -8.12
C GLN A 135 12.47 4.81 -9.29
N GLY A 136 13.30 3.77 -9.10
CA GLY A 136 14.13 3.21 -10.16
C GLY A 136 13.35 2.69 -11.37
N ASP A 137 12.11 2.22 -11.18
CA ASP A 137 11.25 1.79 -12.29
C ASP A 137 10.85 2.99 -13.15
N VAL A 138 10.56 4.13 -12.50
CA VAL A 138 10.18 5.39 -13.17
C VAL A 138 11.38 6.00 -13.90
N ASP A 139 12.54 6.04 -13.25
CA ASP A 139 13.79 6.55 -13.85
C ASP A 139 14.19 5.73 -15.08
N HIS A 140 14.08 4.39 -14.97
CA HIS A 140 14.38 3.50 -16.09
C HIS A 140 13.45 3.76 -17.29
N ALA A 141 12.15 3.86 -17.03
CA ALA A 141 11.17 4.12 -18.09
C ALA A 141 11.36 5.50 -18.71
N GLY A 142 11.59 6.55 -17.91
CA GLY A 142 11.80 7.92 -18.38
C GLY A 142 13.08 8.08 -19.21
N SER A 143 14.14 7.36 -18.84
CA SER A 143 15.44 7.44 -19.53
C SER A 143 15.37 7.07 -21.01
N ALA A 144 14.48 6.17 -21.39
CA ALA A 144 14.25 5.79 -22.79
C ALA A 144 13.81 6.96 -23.70
N PHE A 145 13.24 8.01 -23.07
CA PHE A 145 12.74 9.22 -23.76
C PHE A 145 13.56 10.47 -23.43
N GLY A 146 14.68 10.33 -22.68
CA GLY A 146 15.46 11.47 -22.23
C GLY A 146 14.72 12.34 -21.21
N LEU A 147 13.75 11.78 -20.50
CA LEU A 147 12.91 12.45 -19.50
C LEU A 147 13.25 12.00 -18.08
N ALA A 148 13.05 12.88 -17.11
CA ALA A 148 13.19 12.59 -15.69
C ALA A 148 12.01 13.19 -14.92
N VAL A 149 11.59 12.52 -13.86
CA VAL A 149 10.60 13.03 -12.91
C VAL A 149 11.33 13.69 -11.75
N PRO A 150 10.90 14.87 -11.26
CA PRO A 150 11.39 15.42 -9.99
C PRO A 150 10.97 14.48 -8.86
N ALA A 151 11.89 13.62 -8.41
CA ALA A 151 11.62 12.59 -7.42
C ALA A 151 12.81 12.48 -6.44
N GLY A 152 12.78 11.51 -5.52
CA GLY A 152 13.82 11.35 -4.49
C GLY A 152 15.17 10.87 -5.05
N ILE A 153 16.08 10.47 -4.15
CA ILE A 153 17.47 10.12 -4.51
C ILE A 153 17.77 8.63 -4.37
N VAL A 154 16.84 7.83 -3.84
CA VAL A 154 17.04 6.41 -3.59
C VAL A 154 16.11 5.58 -4.48
N SER A 155 16.68 4.83 -5.42
CA SER A 155 15.95 4.08 -6.45
C SER A 155 14.99 3.01 -5.90
N THR A 156 15.21 2.50 -4.68
CA THR A 156 14.35 1.52 -4.01
C THR A 156 13.17 2.14 -3.25
N THR A 157 13.07 3.48 -3.18
CA THR A 157 11.95 4.16 -2.53
C THR A 157 10.68 3.99 -3.37
N GLY A 158 9.56 3.63 -2.73
CA GLY A 158 8.26 3.55 -3.41
C GLY A 158 7.77 4.92 -3.85
N ILE A 159 7.45 5.05 -5.14
CA ILE A 159 7.11 6.35 -5.73
C ILE A 159 5.84 6.96 -5.12
N ALA A 160 4.82 6.15 -4.83
CA ALA A 160 3.56 6.64 -4.27
C ALA A 160 3.77 7.29 -2.89
N GLY A 161 4.38 6.57 -1.95
CA GLY A 161 4.63 7.10 -0.61
C GLY A 161 5.59 8.29 -0.61
N LEU A 162 6.58 8.31 -1.50
CA LEU A 162 7.47 9.45 -1.68
C LEU A 162 6.71 10.68 -2.15
N THR A 163 5.86 10.53 -3.19
CA THR A 163 5.06 11.64 -3.74
C THR A 163 4.14 12.23 -2.70
N LEU A 164 3.35 11.39 -2.00
CA LEU A 164 2.41 11.83 -0.96
C LEU A 164 3.10 12.40 0.28
N GLY A 165 4.38 12.08 0.50
CA GLY A 165 5.23 12.71 1.53
C GLY A 165 5.96 13.98 1.07
N GLY A 166 5.60 14.52 -0.09
CA GLY A 166 6.24 15.67 -0.72
C GLY A 166 7.25 15.28 -1.79
N GLY A 167 8.22 14.43 -1.50
CA GLY A 167 9.24 13.95 -2.43
C GLY A 167 10.34 14.97 -2.74
N HIS A 168 11.44 14.90 -2.01
CA HIS A 168 12.61 15.77 -2.17
C HIS A 168 13.75 15.04 -2.87
N GLY A 169 14.40 15.68 -3.86
CA GLY A 169 15.53 15.13 -4.58
C GLY A 169 16.36 16.16 -5.33
N TYR A 170 17.23 15.71 -6.23
CA TYR A 170 18.19 16.56 -6.95
C TYR A 170 17.53 17.64 -7.81
N LEU A 171 16.34 17.42 -8.31
CA LEU A 171 15.63 18.34 -9.20
C LEU A 171 14.71 19.32 -8.48
N THR A 172 14.49 19.14 -7.16
CA THR A 172 13.52 19.92 -6.38
C THR A 172 13.76 21.43 -6.44
N ARG A 173 15.00 21.87 -6.41
CA ARG A 173 15.32 23.31 -6.45
C ARG A 173 14.84 24.00 -7.73
N ARG A 174 14.74 23.24 -8.83
CA ARG A 174 14.37 23.78 -10.14
C ARG A 174 12.91 23.55 -10.50
N TYR A 175 12.34 22.43 -10.05
CA TYR A 175 11.04 21.94 -10.51
C TYR A 175 10.03 21.71 -9.38
N GLY A 176 10.37 22.07 -8.13
CA GLY A 176 9.53 21.80 -6.97
C GLY A 176 9.67 20.37 -6.45
N LEU A 177 8.87 20.05 -5.45
CA LEU A 177 8.74 18.68 -4.90
C LEU A 177 8.07 17.75 -5.91
N THR A 178 8.12 16.44 -5.66
CA THR A 178 7.41 15.47 -6.51
C THR A 178 5.91 15.73 -6.51
N ILE A 179 5.34 16.04 -5.34
CA ILE A 179 3.91 16.35 -5.19
C ILE A 179 3.49 17.60 -5.97
N ASP A 180 4.35 18.60 -6.11
CA ASP A 180 4.07 19.82 -6.89
C ASP A 180 3.89 19.51 -8.39
N ASN A 181 4.30 18.32 -8.82
CA ASN A 181 4.20 17.84 -10.18
C ASN A 181 3.11 16.75 -10.36
N LEU A 182 2.32 16.47 -9.32
CA LEU A 182 1.19 15.54 -9.38
C LEU A 182 0.03 16.19 -10.13
N ILE A 183 -0.39 15.58 -11.22
CA ILE A 183 -1.50 16.08 -12.06
C ILE A 183 -2.81 15.40 -11.66
N GLU A 184 -2.74 14.10 -11.37
CA GLU A 184 -3.92 13.26 -11.12
C GLU A 184 -3.54 12.06 -10.28
N ALA A 185 -4.45 11.60 -9.44
CA ALA A 185 -4.33 10.36 -8.69
C ALA A 185 -5.64 9.56 -8.73
N ASP A 186 -5.52 8.26 -8.98
CA ASP A 186 -6.59 7.29 -8.77
C ASP A 186 -6.53 6.81 -7.31
N VAL A 187 -7.63 6.93 -6.58
CA VAL A 187 -7.71 6.69 -5.12
C VAL A 187 -8.86 5.75 -4.78
N VAL A 188 -8.62 4.76 -3.94
CA VAL A 188 -9.67 4.01 -3.25
C VAL A 188 -9.89 4.65 -1.88
N LEU A 189 -11.10 5.17 -1.65
CA LEU A 189 -11.49 5.82 -0.40
C LEU A 189 -11.73 4.80 0.73
N ALA A 190 -11.89 5.29 1.96
CA ALA A 190 -12.12 4.46 3.14
C ALA A 190 -13.47 3.70 3.12
N ASP A 191 -14.42 4.15 2.32
CA ASP A 191 -15.68 3.44 2.06
C ASP A 191 -15.58 2.41 0.93
N GLY A 192 -14.44 2.36 0.23
CA GLY A 192 -14.16 1.47 -0.89
C GLY A 192 -14.51 2.07 -2.26
N GLU A 193 -15.02 3.31 -2.32
CA GLU A 193 -15.24 3.99 -3.60
C GLU A 193 -13.92 4.25 -4.31
N PHE A 194 -13.89 3.98 -5.61
CA PHE A 194 -12.75 4.29 -6.47
C PHE A 194 -13.01 5.58 -7.23
N VAL A 195 -12.17 6.57 -6.99
CA VAL A 195 -12.30 7.92 -7.55
C VAL A 195 -11.01 8.38 -8.22
N THR A 196 -11.13 9.31 -9.16
CA THR A 196 -10.01 10.04 -9.74
C THR A 196 -9.99 11.46 -9.18
N ALA A 197 -8.87 11.87 -8.59
CA ALA A 197 -8.63 13.21 -8.06
C ALA A 197 -7.71 14.00 -8.98
N ASN A 198 -8.20 15.14 -9.50
CA ASN A 198 -7.47 16.10 -10.31
C ASN A 198 -8.05 17.52 -10.10
N GLU A 199 -7.54 18.53 -10.79
CA GLU A 199 -8.02 19.91 -10.66
C GLU A 199 -9.50 20.11 -10.98
N SER A 200 -10.12 19.23 -11.76
CA SER A 200 -11.54 19.32 -12.18
C SER A 200 -12.45 18.31 -11.49
N GLN A 201 -11.89 17.22 -10.97
CA GLN A 201 -12.60 16.16 -10.27
C GLN A 201 -12.00 15.96 -8.90
N HIS A 202 -12.79 16.06 -7.84
CA HIS A 202 -12.32 15.95 -6.45
C HIS A 202 -11.09 16.81 -6.14
N PRO A 203 -11.09 18.14 -6.48
CA PRO A 203 -9.91 19.00 -6.31
C PRO A 203 -9.49 19.16 -4.84
N ASP A 204 -10.42 19.07 -3.91
CA ASP A 204 -10.17 19.05 -2.48
C ASP A 204 -9.44 17.77 -2.03
N LEU A 205 -9.75 16.63 -2.65
CA LEU A 205 -9.00 15.40 -2.42
C LEU A 205 -7.59 15.50 -2.99
N LEU A 206 -7.43 16.01 -4.22
CA LEU A 206 -6.10 16.23 -4.80
C LEU A 206 -5.24 17.13 -3.92
N TRP A 207 -5.82 18.19 -3.36
CA TRP A 207 -5.13 19.10 -2.44
C TRP A 207 -4.74 18.42 -1.12
N ALA A 208 -5.52 17.45 -0.66
CA ALA A 208 -5.29 16.74 0.60
C ALA A 208 -4.25 15.60 0.48
N LEU A 209 -3.91 15.18 -0.75
CA LEU A 209 -2.89 14.17 -1.02
C LEU A 209 -1.48 14.76 -0.86
#